data_e0e5d79d6d6246e0725b295b4910d9a4
#
_entry.id   e0e5d79d6d6246e0725b295b4910d9a4
#
_cell.length_a   1.000
_cell.length_b   1.000
_cell.length_c   1.000
_cell.angle_alpha   90.00
_cell.angle_beta   90.00
_cell.angle_gamma   90.00
#
_symmetry.space_group_name_H-M   'P 1'
#
loop_
_entity.id
_entity.type
_entity.pdbx_description
1 polymer ?
#
loop_
_entity_poly.entity_id
_entity_poly.type
_entity_poly.pdbx_seq_one_letter_code
_entity_poly.pdbx_strand_id
1 'polypeptide(L)'
;MVALRRNSKVSRKRSVEFFEQQFRRQVQAKKFVLNPFETLAVDYLSGDVLDLGCGLGNLSLEAARRGCRVTAIDASPAGISRIRKAAEEESLPVEASVTNLETYAMARDYDTIVAIGLLMFFRRDRALALLNEIQTHVKLGGRAIVNVLVEGTTFLDMFEPRNYYLFRHEDLLNRFADWKVLAWRPESYPAPRETIKVFTTLIAEKTAPKSRRG
;
A
#
# COMPACT_ATOMS: atom_id res chain seq x y z
N MET A 1 2.93 -47.27 13.87
CA MET A 1 2.27 -46.41 12.86
C MET A 1 2.70 -44.98 13.11
N VAL A 2 3.67 -44.48 12.32
CA VAL A 2 4.18 -43.10 12.44
C VAL A 2 3.38 -42.24 11.49
N ALA A 3 2.63 -41.30 12.04
CA ALA A 3 1.85 -40.35 11.28
C ALA A 3 2.78 -39.32 10.60
N LEU A 4 2.90 -39.40 9.29
CA LEU A 4 3.57 -38.39 8.44
C LEU A 4 2.83 -37.05 8.59
N ARG A 5 3.42 -36.08 9.29
CA ARG A 5 3.00 -34.68 9.27
C ARG A 5 3.21 -34.17 7.85
N ARG A 6 2.12 -33.97 7.11
CA ARG A 6 2.11 -33.22 5.87
C ARG A 6 2.46 -31.77 6.21
N ASN A 7 3.68 -31.37 5.91
CA ASN A 7 4.06 -29.96 5.84
C ASN A 7 3.27 -29.33 4.70
N SER A 8 2.15 -28.66 4.99
CA SER A 8 1.46 -27.81 4.06
C SER A 8 2.35 -26.59 3.80
N LYS A 9 3.17 -26.64 2.75
CA LYS A 9 3.74 -25.43 2.16
C LYS A 9 2.55 -24.56 1.75
N VAL A 10 2.27 -23.50 2.54
CA VAL A 10 1.36 -22.44 2.14
C VAL A 10 1.93 -21.87 0.83
N SER A 11 1.24 -22.13 -0.28
CA SER A 11 1.63 -21.58 -1.60
C SER A 11 1.64 -20.07 -1.47
N ARG A 12 2.83 -19.45 -1.56
CA ARG A 12 2.93 -18.00 -1.61
C ARG A 12 2.28 -17.52 -2.91
N LYS A 13 1.48 -16.45 -2.84
CA LYS A 13 0.89 -15.87 -4.04
C LYS A 13 1.97 -15.41 -5.01
N ARG A 14 1.72 -15.58 -6.30
CA ARG A 14 2.63 -15.19 -7.40
C ARG A 14 3.09 -13.73 -7.28
N SER A 15 2.18 -12.81 -6.90
CA SER A 15 2.52 -11.40 -6.68
C SER A 15 3.54 -11.19 -5.55
N VAL A 16 3.38 -11.92 -4.43
CA VAL A 16 4.33 -11.84 -3.30
C VAL A 16 5.71 -12.36 -3.72
N GLU A 17 5.77 -13.47 -4.46
CA GLU A 17 7.04 -14.01 -4.96
C GLU A 17 7.71 -13.07 -5.97
N PHE A 18 6.92 -12.47 -6.87
CA PHE A 18 7.39 -11.49 -7.85
C PHE A 18 8.07 -10.29 -7.16
N PHE A 19 7.38 -9.68 -6.19
CA PHE A 19 7.93 -8.54 -5.46
C PHE A 19 9.08 -8.92 -4.53
N GLU A 20 9.03 -10.06 -3.86
CA GLU A 20 10.14 -10.54 -3.03
C GLU A 20 11.43 -10.68 -3.84
N GLN A 21 11.36 -11.24 -5.06
CA GLN A 21 12.52 -11.33 -5.95
C GLN A 21 13.01 -9.94 -6.40
N GLN A 22 12.09 -9.04 -6.75
CA GLN A 22 12.41 -7.68 -7.13
C GLN A 22 13.09 -6.94 -5.98
N PHE A 23 12.55 -7.02 -4.77
CA PHE A 23 13.09 -6.36 -3.58
C PHE A 23 14.48 -6.88 -3.23
N ARG A 24 14.71 -8.19 -3.29
CA ARG A 24 16.05 -8.76 -3.09
C ARG A 24 17.10 -8.18 -4.06
N ARG A 25 16.74 -8.04 -5.36
CA ARG A 25 17.61 -7.42 -6.35
C ARG A 25 17.90 -5.95 -6.03
N GLN A 26 16.88 -5.19 -5.64
CA GLN A 26 17.02 -3.78 -5.29
C GLN A 26 17.87 -3.57 -4.02
N VAL A 27 17.71 -4.44 -3.02
CA VAL A 27 18.54 -4.44 -1.81
C VAL A 27 20.00 -4.72 -2.15
N GLN A 28 20.27 -5.72 -2.98
CA GLN A 28 21.63 -6.02 -3.45
C GLN A 28 22.26 -4.86 -4.24
N ALA A 29 21.46 -4.20 -5.07
CA ALA A 29 21.88 -3.06 -5.89
C ALA A 29 21.94 -1.73 -5.10
N LYS A 30 21.52 -1.70 -3.82
CA LYS A 30 21.39 -0.50 -2.97
C LYS A 30 20.59 0.62 -3.64
N LYS A 31 19.53 0.27 -4.40
CA LYS A 31 18.66 1.23 -5.10
C LYS A 31 17.43 1.52 -4.26
N PHE A 32 17.47 2.62 -3.52
CA PHE A 32 16.43 3.04 -2.59
C PHE A 32 16.00 4.47 -2.90
N VAL A 33 15.09 4.61 -3.86
CA VAL A 33 14.59 5.92 -4.32
C VAL A 33 13.07 5.89 -4.24
N LEU A 34 12.48 6.99 -3.81
CA LEU A 34 11.03 7.18 -3.87
C LEU A 34 10.57 7.10 -5.34
N ASN A 35 9.52 6.33 -5.58
CA ASN A 35 8.85 6.36 -6.87
C ASN A 35 7.97 7.62 -7.00
N PRO A 36 7.44 7.96 -8.18
CA PRO A 36 6.64 9.17 -8.36
C PRO A 36 5.44 9.27 -7.42
N PHE A 37 4.78 8.17 -7.10
CA PHE A 37 3.62 8.14 -6.20
C PHE A 37 4.02 8.39 -4.75
N GLU A 38 5.14 7.80 -4.31
CA GLU A 38 5.73 8.04 -2.99
C GLU A 38 6.21 9.49 -2.86
N THR A 39 6.81 10.04 -3.91
CA THR A 39 7.24 11.45 -3.95
C THR A 39 6.05 12.40 -3.78
N LEU A 40 4.93 12.12 -4.46
CA LEU A 40 3.69 12.89 -4.27
C LEU A 40 3.15 12.75 -2.85
N ALA A 41 3.22 11.56 -2.26
CA ALA A 41 2.67 11.26 -0.94
C ALA A 41 3.39 11.96 0.22
N VAL A 42 4.70 12.15 0.10
CA VAL A 42 5.60 12.62 1.17
C VAL A 42 5.09 13.88 1.86
N ASP A 43 4.58 14.87 1.12
CA ASP A 43 4.15 16.15 1.68
C ASP A 43 2.77 16.09 2.39
N TYR A 44 2.11 14.94 2.34
CA TYR A 44 0.83 14.71 2.98
C TYR A 44 0.90 13.80 4.20
N LEU A 45 2.10 13.30 4.54
CA LEU A 45 2.31 12.45 5.71
C LEU A 45 2.35 13.29 7.00
N SER A 46 1.71 12.78 8.06
CA SER A 46 1.75 13.42 9.38
C SER A 46 1.37 12.45 10.49
N GLY A 47 1.88 12.67 11.70
CA GLY A 47 1.50 11.96 12.91
C GLY A 47 1.80 10.47 12.91
N ASP A 48 0.82 9.66 13.33
CA ASP A 48 0.89 8.21 13.27
C ASP A 48 0.54 7.74 11.85
N VAL A 49 1.49 7.10 11.18
CA VAL A 49 1.35 6.63 9.80
C VAL A 49 1.24 5.11 9.77
N LEU A 50 0.25 4.57 9.05
CA LEU A 50 0.21 3.17 8.64
C LEU A 50 0.54 3.07 7.16
N ASP A 51 1.60 2.35 6.82
CA ASP A 51 2.01 2.06 5.44
C ASP A 51 1.69 0.60 5.09
N LEU A 52 0.60 0.41 4.34
CA LEU A 52 0.08 -0.89 3.91
C LEU A 52 0.74 -1.32 2.62
N GLY A 53 1.43 -2.46 2.64
CA GLY A 53 2.20 -2.93 1.49
C GLY A 53 3.42 -2.05 1.26
N CYS A 54 4.14 -1.72 2.32
CA CYS A 54 5.25 -0.76 2.35
C CYS A 54 6.46 -1.16 1.47
N GLY A 55 6.49 -2.37 0.94
CA GLY A 55 7.57 -2.87 0.09
C GLY A 55 8.95 -2.76 0.73
N LEU A 56 9.84 -2.00 0.11
CA LEU A 56 11.17 -1.69 0.64
C LEU A 56 11.16 -0.60 1.71
N GLY A 57 10.01 0.07 1.95
CA GLY A 57 9.83 1.08 2.98
C GLY A 57 10.54 2.41 2.68
N ASN A 58 10.73 2.75 1.42
CA ASN A 58 11.32 4.05 1.09
C ASN A 58 10.47 5.19 1.64
N LEU A 59 9.14 5.12 1.46
CA LEU A 59 8.20 6.09 2.01
C LEU A 59 8.12 6.03 3.53
N SER A 60 8.07 4.82 4.11
CA SER A 60 8.03 4.61 5.56
C SER A 60 9.22 5.26 6.27
N LEU A 61 10.43 5.04 5.76
CA LEU A 61 11.66 5.61 6.33
C LEU A 61 11.71 7.13 6.14
N GLU A 62 11.29 7.65 4.98
CA GLU A 62 11.21 9.08 4.73
C GLU A 62 10.18 9.76 5.65
N ALA A 63 9.01 9.13 5.87
CA ALA A 63 8.02 9.60 6.82
C ALA A 63 8.61 9.73 8.25
N ALA A 64 9.35 8.70 8.68
CA ALA A 64 9.98 8.69 9.99
C ALA A 64 11.08 9.76 10.13
N ARG A 65 11.91 9.98 9.09
CA ARG A 65 12.89 11.08 9.06
C ARG A 65 12.25 12.46 9.19
N ARG A 66 10.99 12.59 8.72
CA ARG A 66 10.18 13.81 8.84
C ARG A 66 9.40 13.90 10.16
N GLY A 67 9.66 12.99 11.11
CA GLY A 67 9.09 13.02 12.45
C GLY A 67 7.77 12.26 12.64
N CYS A 68 7.32 11.49 11.65
CA CYS A 68 6.18 10.59 11.80
C CYS A 68 6.55 9.35 12.62
N ARG A 69 5.59 8.79 13.36
CA ARG A 69 5.68 7.41 13.88
C ARG A 69 5.06 6.47 12.86
N VAL A 70 5.80 5.46 12.42
CA VAL A 70 5.38 4.63 11.29
C VAL A 70 5.17 3.19 11.70
N THR A 71 4.01 2.65 11.36
CA THR A 71 3.74 1.20 11.31
C THR A 71 3.80 0.77 9.85
N ALA A 72 4.80 -0.03 9.49
CA ALA A 72 5.04 -0.50 8.13
C ALA A 72 4.76 -2.00 8.03
N ILE A 73 3.84 -2.41 7.15
CA ILE A 73 3.50 -3.82 6.97
C ILE A 73 3.56 -4.24 5.51
N ASP A 74 4.15 -5.41 5.28
CA ASP A 74 4.26 -6.03 3.96
C ASP A 74 4.34 -7.55 4.08
N ALA A 75 4.03 -8.27 3.02
CA ALA A 75 4.18 -9.73 2.96
C ALA A 75 5.63 -10.16 2.65
N SER A 76 6.51 -9.25 2.25
CA SER A 76 7.91 -9.50 1.89
C SER A 76 8.85 -9.47 3.11
N PRO A 77 9.47 -10.60 3.49
CA PRO A 77 10.50 -10.60 4.52
C PRO A 77 11.72 -9.75 4.15
N ALA A 78 12.09 -9.70 2.86
CA ALA A 78 13.26 -8.91 2.42
C ALA A 78 13.03 -7.41 2.61
N GLY A 79 11.82 -6.91 2.27
CA GLY A 79 11.44 -5.53 2.49
C GLY A 79 11.45 -5.17 3.98
N ILE A 80 10.78 -5.96 4.80
CA ILE A 80 10.70 -5.73 6.25
C ILE A 80 12.07 -5.79 6.93
N SER A 81 12.92 -6.75 6.55
CA SER A 81 14.29 -6.84 7.09
C SER A 81 15.11 -5.58 6.78
N ARG A 82 15.00 -5.04 5.55
CA ARG A 82 15.64 -3.79 5.18
C ARG A 82 15.15 -2.61 6.01
N ILE A 83 13.82 -2.50 6.19
CA ILE A 83 13.22 -1.39 6.96
C ILE A 83 13.73 -1.41 8.40
N ARG A 84 13.68 -2.58 9.05
CA ARG A 84 14.14 -2.74 10.43
C ARG A 84 15.60 -2.34 10.58
N LYS A 85 16.46 -2.82 9.67
CA LYS A 85 17.88 -2.47 9.68
C LYS A 85 18.10 -0.96 9.54
N ALA A 86 17.48 -0.32 8.56
CA ALA A 86 17.63 1.11 8.34
C ALA A 86 17.05 1.94 9.51
N ALA A 87 15.92 1.52 10.06
CA ALA A 87 15.30 2.19 11.21
C ALA A 87 16.19 2.10 12.46
N GLU A 88 16.84 0.96 12.70
CA GLU A 88 17.80 0.77 13.80
C GLU A 88 19.04 1.63 13.60
N GLU A 89 19.67 1.59 12.39
CA GLU A 89 20.87 2.37 12.06
C GLU A 89 20.65 3.88 12.20
N GLU A 90 19.46 4.37 11.87
CA GLU A 90 19.09 5.80 11.90
C GLU A 90 18.30 6.19 13.15
N SER A 91 18.03 5.26 14.08
CA SER A 91 17.19 5.47 15.28
C SER A 91 15.81 6.05 14.95
N LEU A 92 15.16 5.56 13.89
CA LEU A 92 13.88 6.04 13.42
C LEU A 92 12.70 5.34 14.13
N PRO A 93 11.59 6.05 14.43
CA PRO A 93 10.40 5.48 15.06
C PRO A 93 9.54 4.68 14.04
N VAL A 94 10.06 3.55 13.58
CA VAL A 94 9.39 2.65 12.62
C VAL A 94 9.22 1.27 13.22
N GLU A 95 7.97 0.82 13.31
CA GLU A 95 7.60 -0.56 13.60
C GLU A 95 7.30 -1.28 12.28
N ALA A 96 8.14 -2.25 11.90
CA ALA A 96 7.96 -2.98 10.64
C ALA A 96 7.67 -4.46 10.88
N SER A 97 6.66 -5.04 10.22
CA SER A 97 6.27 -6.43 10.39
C SER A 97 5.87 -7.14 9.09
N VAL A 98 6.29 -8.42 8.99
CA VAL A 98 5.81 -9.29 7.91
C VAL A 98 4.37 -9.69 8.22
N THR A 99 3.45 -9.29 7.35
CA THR A 99 2.02 -9.43 7.61
C THR A 99 1.28 -9.96 6.36
N ASN A 100 0.38 -10.91 6.56
CA ASN A 100 -0.51 -11.36 5.50
C ASN A 100 -1.69 -10.39 5.36
N LEU A 101 -1.64 -9.53 4.35
CA LEU A 101 -2.67 -8.52 4.12
C LEU A 101 -4.03 -9.08 3.63
N GLU A 102 -4.10 -10.38 3.28
CA GLU A 102 -5.39 -11.04 3.00
C GLU A 102 -6.28 -11.14 4.25
N THR A 103 -5.67 -11.28 5.41
CA THR A 103 -6.37 -11.51 6.69
C THR A 103 -6.10 -10.42 7.71
N TYR A 104 -5.29 -9.43 7.35
CA TYR A 104 -5.00 -8.31 8.24
C TYR A 104 -6.27 -7.48 8.50
N ALA A 105 -6.46 -7.09 9.74
CA ALA A 105 -7.48 -6.14 10.16
C ALA A 105 -6.82 -5.02 10.96
N MET A 106 -7.22 -3.78 10.72
CA MET A 106 -6.70 -2.62 11.45
C MET A 106 -7.25 -2.61 12.86
N ALA A 107 -6.37 -2.44 13.86
CA ALA A 107 -6.73 -2.49 15.28
C ALA A 107 -6.81 -1.10 15.94
N ARG A 108 -6.35 -0.04 15.26
CA ARG A 108 -6.34 1.33 15.80
C ARG A 108 -6.46 2.37 14.69
N ASP A 109 -6.70 3.60 15.07
CA ASP A 109 -6.80 4.72 14.16
C ASP A 109 -5.44 5.39 13.96
N TYR A 110 -5.25 6.01 12.77
CA TYR A 110 -4.02 6.65 12.32
C TYR A 110 -4.30 8.06 11.80
N ASP A 111 -3.29 8.92 11.88
CA ASP A 111 -3.35 10.26 11.29
C ASP A 111 -3.19 10.19 9.77
N THR A 112 -2.42 9.21 9.28
CA THR A 112 -2.28 8.95 7.84
C THR A 112 -2.27 7.45 7.57
N ILE A 113 -3.04 7.00 6.60
CA ILE A 113 -2.98 5.62 6.08
C ILE A 113 -2.60 5.66 4.60
N VAL A 114 -1.56 4.92 4.26
CA VAL A 114 -1.01 4.80 2.91
C VAL A 114 -1.27 3.40 2.37
N ALA A 115 -1.71 3.32 1.11
CA ALA A 115 -1.83 2.09 0.33
C ALA A 115 -1.44 2.37 -1.13
N ILE A 116 -0.15 2.44 -1.40
CA ILE A 116 0.39 2.70 -2.74
C ILE A 116 0.72 1.40 -3.45
N GLY A 117 0.08 1.16 -4.60
CA GLY A 117 0.36 -0.02 -5.42
C GLY A 117 0.00 -1.35 -4.75
N LEU A 118 -1.00 -1.38 -3.88
CA LEU A 118 -1.35 -2.56 -3.08
C LEU A 118 -2.70 -3.17 -3.44
N LEU A 119 -3.78 -2.39 -3.40
CA LEU A 119 -5.15 -2.93 -3.37
C LEU A 119 -5.51 -3.76 -4.60
N MET A 120 -4.91 -3.47 -5.75
CA MET A 120 -5.13 -4.23 -6.97
C MET A 120 -4.63 -5.69 -6.93
N PHE A 121 -3.79 -6.07 -5.96
CA PHE A 121 -3.29 -7.45 -5.80
C PHE A 121 -4.24 -8.37 -5.03
N PHE A 122 -5.43 -7.88 -4.69
CA PHE A 122 -6.48 -8.66 -4.04
C PHE A 122 -7.66 -8.87 -4.97
N ARG A 123 -8.51 -9.85 -4.65
CA ARG A 123 -9.83 -9.95 -5.25
C ARG A 123 -10.66 -8.74 -4.85
N ARG A 124 -11.66 -8.44 -5.66
CA ARG A 124 -12.52 -7.27 -5.51
C ARG A 124 -13.08 -7.12 -4.09
N ASP A 125 -13.59 -8.19 -3.51
CA ASP A 125 -14.15 -8.20 -2.15
C ASP A 125 -13.14 -7.76 -1.10
N ARG A 126 -11.93 -8.33 -1.12
CA ARG A 126 -10.87 -7.96 -0.18
C ARG A 126 -10.31 -6.56 -0.45
N ALA A 127 -10.11 -6.18 -1.71
CA ALA A 127 -9.67 -4.83 -2.07
C ALA A 127 -10.63 -3.76 -1.51
N LEU A 128 -11.94 -3.97 -1.68
CA LEU A 128 -12.95 -3.06 -1.17
C LEU A 128 -13.08 -3.09 0.36
N ALA A 129 -12.90 -4.26 1.00
CA ALA A 129 -12.88 -4.36 2.46
C ALA A 129 -11.70 -3.57 3.05
N LEU A 130 -10.49 -3.73 2.49
CA LEU A 130 -9.33 -2.94 2.91
C LEU A 130 -9.55 -1.43 2.72
N LEU A 131 -10.17 -1.03 1.61
CA LEU A 131 -10.49 0.38 1.36
C LEU A 131 -11.47 0.93 2.39
N ASN A 132 -12.47 0.14 2.80
CA ASN A 132 -13.39 0.50 3.89
C ASN A 132 -12.66 0.59 5.23
N GLU A 133 -11.75 -0.33 5.53
CA GLU A 133 -10.92 -0.26 6.74
C GLU A 133 -10.07 1.02 6.76
N ILE A 134 -9.44 1.40 5.63
CA ILE A 134 -8.71 2.67 5.49
C ILE A 134 -9.63 3.85 5.84
N GLN A 135 -10.83 3.91 5.26
CA GLN A 135 -11.77 4.98 5.53
C GLN A 135 -12.23 5.02 7.00
N THR A 136 -12.39 3.86 7.63
CA THR A 136 -12.82 3.73 9.03
C THR A 136 -11.72 4.23 9.96
N HIS A 137 -10.48 3.76 9.76
CA HIS A 137 -9.38 3.93 10.69
C HIS A 137 -8.49 5.16 10.43
N VAL A 138 -8.81 5.98 9.44
CA VAL A 138 -8.24 7.34 9.38
C VAL A 138 -8.97 8.22 10.38
N LYS A 139 -8.25 8.91 11.26
CA LYS A 139 -8.80 9.87 12.22
C LYS A 139 -9.49 11.03 11.50
N LEU A 140 -10.40 11.73 12.18
CA LEU A 140 -10.96 12.98 11.69
C LEU A 140 -9.83 14.02 11.50
N GLY A 141 -9.78 14.69 10.36
CA GLY A 141 -8.66 15.56 9.94
C GLY A 141 -7.44 14.81 9.44
N GLY A 142 -7.43 13.48 9.56
CA GLY A 142 -6.38 12.62 9.02
C GLY A 142 -6.52 12.36 7.52
N ARG A 143 -5.56 11.66 6.92
CA ARG A 143 -5.46 11.49 5.48
C ARG A 143 -5.37 10.04 5.04
N ALA A 144 -6.05 9.73 3.94
CA ALA A 144 -5.85 8.51 3.17
C ALA A 144 -5.06 8.83 1.90
N ILE A 145 -4.03 8.02 1.60
CA ILE A 145 -3.22 8.11 0.39
C ILE A 145 -3.33 6.76 -0.31
N VAL A 146 -4.04 6.71 -1.42
CA VAL A 146 -4.35 5.47 -2.11
C VAL A 146 -3.94 5.58 -3.58
N ASN A 147 -3.11 4.63 -4.03
CA ASN A 147 -2.75 4.49 -5.44
C ASN A 147 -3.09 3.09 -5.92
N VAL A 148 -3.80 3.01 -7.03
CA VAL A 148 -4.26 1.74 -7.61
C VAL A 148 -4.08 1.73 -9.12
N LEU A 149 -3.93 0.53 -9.69
CA LEU A 149 -4.12 0.32 -11.12
C LEU A 149 -5.60 0.30 -11.46
N VAL A 150 -5.92 0.89 -12.60
CA VAL A 150 -7.29 1.02 -13.10
C VAL A 150 -7.48 0.32 -14.44
N GLU A 151 -8.74 0.22 -14.86
CA GLU A 151 -9.12 -0.27 -16.19
C GLU A 151 -8.32 0.47 -17.28
N GLY A 152 -7.98 -0.25 -18.35
CA GLY A 152 -7.02 0.23 -19.36
C GLY A 152 -5.58 -0.25 -19.13
N THR A 153 -5.25 -0.77 -17.95
CA THR A 153 -3.96 -1.43 -17.71
C THR A 153 -3.90 -2.73 -18.50
N THR A 154 -2.85 -2.89 -19.32
CA THR A 154 -2.60 -4.11 -20.13
C THR A 154 -1.41 -4.92 -19.63
N PHE A 155 -0.56 -4.38 -18.75
CA PHE A 155 0.52 -5.12 -18.11
C PHE A 155 0.01 -5.92 -16.92
N LEU A 156 -0.21 -7.22 -17.11
CA LEU A 156 -0.82 -8.10 -16.10
C LEU A 156 0.14 -9.17 -15.55
N ASP A 157 1.40 -9.19 -15.95
CA ASP A 157 2.38 -10.24 -15.60
C ASP A 157 2.64 -10.39 -14.11
N MET A 158 2.45 -9.32 -13.34
CA MET A 158 2.66 -9.31 -11.89
C MET A 158 1.49 -9.88 -11.09
N PHE A 159 0.37 -10.15 -11.74
CA PHE A 159 -0.82 -10.64 -11.06
C PHE A 159 -0.93 -12.15 -11.03
N GLU A 160 -1.55 -12.66 -9.99
CA GLU A 160 -2.09 -14.00 -9.96
C GLU A 160 -3.32 -14.06 -10.88
N PRO A 161 -3.41 -14.97 -11.86
CA PRO A 161 -4.57 -15.07 -12.73
C PRO A 161 -5.88 -15.18 -11.93
N ARG A 162 -6.87 -14.37 -12.28
CA ARG A 162 -8.20 -14.30 -11.62
C ARG A 162 -8.18 -13.87 -10.14
N ASN A 163 -7.05 -13.41 -9.63
CA ASN A 163 -6.93 -12.96 -8.24
C ASN A 163 -6.35 -11.54 -8.14
N TYR A 164 -6.91 -10.63 -8.90
CA TYR A 164 -6.60 -9.20 -8.90
C TYR A 164 -7.87 -8.41 -9.19
N TYR A 165 -7.81 -7.10 -8.93
CA TYR A 165 -8.89 -6.17 -9.19
C TYR A 165 -8.34 -4.87 -9.80
N LEU A 166 -8.72 -4.56 -11.03
CA LEU A 166 -8.50 -3.24 -11.61
C LEU A 166 -9.70 -2.37 -11.25
N PHE A 167 -9.43 -1.25 -10.62
CA PHE A 167 -10.45 -0.27 -10.26
C PHE A 167 -10.95 0.46 -11.51
N ARG A 168 -12.16 1.02 -11.46
CA ARG A 168 -12.57 2.02 -12.45
C ARG A 168 -11.89 3.34 -12.13
N HIS A 169 -11.74 4.21 -13.15
CA HIS A 169 -11.07 5.49 -12.99
C HIS A 169 -11.64 6.35 -11.85
N GLU A 170 -12.97 6.28 -11.64
CA GLU A 170 -13.68 7.11 -10.68
C GLU A 170 -13.97 6.41 -9.34
N ASP A 171 -13.60 5.13 -9.19
CA ASP A 171 -13.94 4.35 -7.99
C ASP A 171 -13.42 4.99 -6.70
N LEU A 172 -12.19 5.53 -6.73
CA LEU A 172 -11.62 6.20 -5.56
C LEU A 172 -12.34 7.53 -5.27
N LEU A 173 -12.61 8.36 -6.29
CA LEU A 173 -13.34 9.62 -6.10
C LEU A 173 -14.73 9.38 -5.50
N ASN A 174 -15.46 8.39 -6.04
CA ASN A 174 -16.79 8.05 -5.55
C ASN A 174 -16.76 7.53 -4.10
N ARG A 175 -15.73 6.76 -3.76
CA ARG A 175 -15.54 6.22 -2.40
C ARG A 175 -15.20 7.29 -1.36
N PHE A 176 -14.49 8.32 -1.76
CA PHE A 176 -14.07 9.42 -0.90
C PHE A 176 -14.87 10.73 -1.15
N ALA A 177 -16.08 10.62 -1.72
CA ALA A 177 -16.91 11.79 -2.09
C ALA A 177 -17.24 12.72 -0.90
N ASP A 178 -17.34 12.16 0.31
CA ASP A 178 -17.61 12.91 1.55
C ASP A 178 -16.32 13.46 2.20
N TRP A 179 -15.16 13.19 1.63
CA TRP A 179 -13.86 13.66 2.12
C TRP A 179 -13.40 14.88 1.30
N LYS A 180 -12.49 15.66 1.86
CA LYS A 180 -11.81 16.73 1.12
C LYS A 180 -10.70 16.13 0.26
N VAL A 181 -10.89 16.08 -1.05
CA VAL A 181 -9.85 15.63 -2.00
C VAL A 181 -8.75 16.68 -2.05
N LEU A 182 -7.53 16.29 -1.67
CA LEU A 182 -6.32 17.12 -1.68
C LEU A 182 -5.54 16.95 -2.98
N ALA A 183 -5.51 15.74 -3.52
CA ALA A 183 -4.91 15.44 -4.82
C ALA A 183 -5.64 14.28 -5.49
N TRP A 184 -5.79 14.38 -6.81
CA TRP A 184 -6.22 13.30 -7.68
C TRP A 184 -5.37 13.33 -8.95
N ARG A 185 -4.68 12.21 -9.23
CA ARG A 185 -3.72 12.10 -10.33
C ARG A 185 -3.94 10.80 -11.10
N PRO A 186 -4.57 10.83 -12.26
CA PRO A 186 -4.51 9.75 -13.23
C PRO A 186 -3.18 9.84 -14.00
N GLU A 187 -2.49 8.71 -14.15
CA GLU A 187 -1.18 8.64 -14.78
C GLU A 187 -1.03 7.33 -15.55
N SER A 188 -0.31 7.35 -16.67
CA SER A 188 -0.02 6.17 -17.47
C SER A 188 1.47 6.01 -17.69
N TYR A 189 1.96 4.79 -17.57
CA TYR A 189 3.36 4.46 -17.74
C TYR A 189 3.52 3.32 -18.74
N PRO A 190 4.49 3.41 -19.67
CA PRO A 190 4.83 2.30 -20.53
C PRO A 190 5.36 1.12 -19.70
N ALA A 191 5.10 -0.08 -20.20
CA ALA A 191 5.55 -1.33 -19.62
C ALA A 191 6.12 -2.25 -20.73
N PRO A 192 6.83 -3.34 -20.38
CA PRO A 192 7.42 -4.23 -21.37
C PRO A 192 6.39 -4.75 -22.39
N ARG A 193 6.86 -5.06 -23.61
CA ARG A 193 6.05 -5.65 -24.69
C ARG A 193 4.86 -4.77 -25.10
N GLU A 194 5.10 -3.46 -25.23
CA GLU A 194 4.11 -2.48 -25.67
C GLU A 194 2.83 -2.43 -24.80
N THR A 195 2.94 -2.91 -23.57
CA THR A 195 1.85 -2.81 -22.59
C THR A 195 1.92 -1.51 -21.82
N ILE A 196 0.85 -1.17 -21.09
CA ILE A 196 0.77 0.03 -20.26
C ILE A 196 0.25 -0.30 -18.86
N LYS A 197 0.65 0.53 -17.90
CA LYS A 197 0.09 0.59 -16.55
C LYS A 197 -0.64 1.91 -16.41
N VAL A 198 -1.92 1.87 -16.10
CA VAL A 198 -2.75 3.04 -15.86
C VAL A 198 -3.06 3.12 -14.37
N PHE A 199 -2.66 4.20 -13.73
CA PHE A 199 -2.83 4.41 -12.30
C PHE A 199 -3.79 5.55 -12.01
N THR A 200 -4.39 5.48 -10.84
CA THR A 200 -5.02 6.63 -10.20
C THR A 200 -4.50 6.75 -8.78
N THR A 201 -4.03 7.94 -8.42
CA THR A 201 -3.65 8.29 -7.04
C THR A 201 -4.67 9.26 -6.48
N LEU A 202 -5.21 8.95 -5.31
CA LEU A 202 -6.07 9.82 -4.53
C LEU A 202 -5.39 10.11 -3.18
N ILE A 203 -5.39 11.39 -2.80
CA ILE A 203 -5.06 11.85 -1.45
C ILE A 203 -6.28 12.62 -0.95
N ALA A 204 -6.85 12.16 0.15
CA ALA A 204 -8.06 12.76 0.71
C ALA A 204 -7.97 12.90 2.22
N GLU A 205 -8.49 14.00 2.76
CA GLU A 205 -8.58 14.31 4.18
C GLU A 205 -9.98 14.03 4.70
N LYS A 206 -10.08 13.28 5.80
CA LYS A 206 -11.34 12.92 6.44
C LYS A 206 -11.96 14.14 7.10
N THR A 207 -13.11 14.57 6.61
CA THR A 207 -13.86 15.68 7.17
C THR A 207 -14.99 15.19 8.06
N ALA A 208 -15.47 16.05 8.96
CA ALA A 208 -16.70 15.76 9.68
C ALA A 208 -17.86 15.50 8.68
N PRO A 209 -18.77 14.58 8.98
CA PRO A 209 -19.95 14.38 8.15
C PRO A 209 -20.66 15.72 7.94
N LYS A 210 -20.99 16.06 6.68
CA LYS A 210 -21.81 17.24 6.40
C LYS A 210 -23.15 17.06 7.15
N SER A 211 -23.46 17.94 8.07
CA SER A 211 -24.79 17.96 8.70
C SER A 211 -25.81 18.04 7.58
N ARG A 212 -26.65 17.02 7.44
CA ARG A 212 -27.85 17.13 6.57
C ARG A 212 -28.66 18.28 7.14
N ARG A 213 -28.61 19.44 6.52
CA ARG A 213 -29.61 20.48 6.77
C ARG A 213 -30.93 19.89 6.29
N GLY A 214 -31.80 19.59 7.26
CA GLY A 214 -33.19 19.19 7.00
C GLY A 214 -33.97 20.31 6.33
#